data_dba3af51d58539cd03f0a514aaee8331
#
_entry.id   dba3af51d58539cd03f0a514aaee8331
#
_cell.length_a   1.000
_cell.length_b   1.000
_cell.length_c   1.000
_cell.angle_alpha   90.00
_cell.angle_beta   90.00
_cell.angle_gamma   90.00
#
_symmetry.space_group_name_H-M   'P 1'
#
loop_
_entity.id
_entity.type
_entity.pdbx_description
1 polymer ?
#
loop_
_entity_poly.entity_id
_entity_poly.type
_entity_poly.pdbx_seq_one_letter_code
_entity_poly.pdbx_strand_id
1 'polypeptide(L)'
;FPIVTRLVDATPVKVAEKNLCADVDAFLAAVTDKTKILFLANPNNPTGSFLSLNELKRLRAGLPDHVLMVLDGAYAEFVTADDYSPGVELVDAGDNVVMTRTFSKIYGLGGVRLGWSYCPPEVADVLNRIRNPFNVSAIAQAAGLAALEDTAFVAKALTDNETLRAWTTEKLTGFGLSVPPSVANFVLVRFPLDEAQNAEAADAFLKSKGIIVRRMGGYGLPDSLRISIGVQDEMTALVDALSEFMS
;
A
#
# COMPACT_ATOMS: atom_id res chain seq x y z
N PHE A 1 1.44 -10.82 2.28
CA PHE A 1 0.44 -11.91 2.33
C PHE A 1 1.06 -13.28 2.05
N PRO A 2 1.87 -13.54 0.98
CA PRO A 2 2.30 -14.91 0.65
C PRO A 2 3.08 -15.64 1.74
N ILE A 3 3.85 -14.93 2.58
CA ILE A 3 4.62 -15.54 3.67
C ILE A 3 3.68 -16.10 4.75
N VAL A 4 2.74 -15.28 5.21
CA VAL A 4 1.79 -15.69 6.26
C VAL A 4 0.82 -16.76 5.76
N THR A 5 0.47 -16.75 4.47
CA THR A 5 -0.33 -17.81 3.84
C THR A 5 0.38 -19.15 3.93
N ARG A 6 1.68 -19.18 3.62
CA ARG A 6 2.49 -20.41 3.70
C ARG A 6 2.73 -20.89 5.13
N LEU A 7 2.77 -19.98 6.11
CA LEU A 7 2.93 -20.34 7.52
C LEU A 7 1.79 -21.20 8.06
N VAL A 8 0.61 -21.14 7.46
CA VAL A 8 -0.55 -21.96 7.80
C VAL A 8 -0.81 -23.07 6.78
N ASP A 9 0.23 -23.46 6.03
CA ASP A 9 0.21 -24.53 5.01
C ASP A 9 -0.84 -24.29 3.90
N ALA A 10 -1.21 -23.04 3.66
CA ALA A 10 -2.09 -22.67 2.57
C ALA A 10 -1.29 -22.24 1.32
N THR A 11 -1.87 -22.42 0.15
CA THR A 11 -1.24 -22.08 -1.14
C THR A 11 -1.60 -20.66 -1.54
N PRO A 12 -0.63 -19.72 -1.64
CA PRO A 12 -0.89 -18.39 -2.14
C PRO A 12 -1.04 -18.41 -3.67
N VAL A 13 -2.22 -18.02 -4.16
CA VAL A 13 -2.48 -17.79 -5.58
C VAL A 13 -2.28 -16.30 -5.86
N LYS A 14 -1.32 -15.96 -6.72
CA LYS A 14 -1.04 -14.58 -7.11
C LYS A 14 -1.80 -14.26 -8.38
N VAL A 15 -2.60 -13.20 -8.35
CA VAL A 15 -3.30 -12.67 -9.51
C VAL A 15 -2.46 -11.55 -10.12
N ALA A 16 -2.29 -11.58 -11.43
CA ALA A 16 -1.54 -10.55 -12.16
C ALA A 16 -2.33 -9.23 -12.20
N GLU A 17 -1.61 -8.14 -12.02
CA GLU A 17 -2.14 -6.80 -12.21
C GLU A 17 -2.26 -6.47 -13.71
N LYS A 18 -3.21 -5.63 -14.05
CA LYS A 18 -3.35 -5.05 -15.38
C LYS A 18 -3.00 -3.57 -15.31
N ASN A 19 -2.00 -3.14 -16.07
CA ASN A 19 -1.53 -1.75 -16.06
C ASN A 19 -1.17 -1.24 -14.63
N LEU A 20 -0.52 -2.08 -13.84
CA LEU A 20 -0.14 -1.77 -12.44
C LEU A 20 -1.33 -1.53 -11.50
N CYS A 21 -2.51 -1.97 -11.87
CA CYS A 21 -3.71 -1.93 -11.04
C CYS A 21 -4.28 -3.34 -10.86
N ALA A 22 -4.90 -3.60 -9.73
CA ALA A 22 -5.61 -4.85 -9.49
C ALA A 22 -6.68 -5.07 -10.55
N ASP A 23 -6.80 -6.31 -11.06
CA ASP A 23 -7.77 -6.70 -12.09
C ASP A 23 -8.86 -7.56 -11.46
N VAL A 24 -10.07 -7.00 -11.35
CA VAL A 24 -11.23 -7.67 -10.73
C VAL A 24 -11.61 -8.93 -11.49
N ASP A 25 -11.58 -8.92 -12.83
CA ASP A 25 -11.91 -10.09 -13.64
C ASP A 25 -10.91 -11.22 -13.45
N ALA A 26 -9.61 -10.86 -13.37
CA ALA A 26 -8.56 -11.82 -13.08
C ALA A 26 -8.69 -12.41 -11.65
N PHE A 27 -9.06 -11.61 -10.65
CA PHE A 27 -9.36 -12.10 -9.31
C PHE A 27 -10.51 -13.11 -9.33
N LEU A 28 -11.64 -12.75 -9.94
CA LEU A 28 -12.81 -13.62 -10.01
C LEU A 28 -12.52 -14.93 -10.77
N ALA A 29 -11.73 -14.86 -11.85
CA ALA A 29 -11.32 -16.04 -12.61
C ALA A 29 -10.37 -16.99 -11.84
N ALA A 30 -9.63 -16.46 -10.86
CA ALA A 30 -8.70 -17.25 -10.05
C ALA A 30 -9.37 -17.91 -8.82
N VAL A 31 -10.61 -17.56 -8.49
CA VAL A 31 -11.35 -18.12 -7.36
C VAL A 31 -11.81 -19.54 -7.67
N THR A 32 -11.68 -20.43 -6.69
CA THR A 32 -12.14 -21.81 -6.74
C THR A 32 -12.84 -22.19 -5.44
N ASP A 33 -13.47 -23.37 -5.39
CA ASP A 33 -14.08 -23.93 -4.15
C ASP A 33 -13.08 -24.06 -2.99
N LYS A 34 -11.77 -24.09 -3.30
CA LYS A 34 -10.69 -24.15 -2.31
C LYS A 34 -10.26 -22.77 -1.80
N THR A 35 -10.67 -21.70 -2.45
CA THR A 35 -10.34 -20.33 -2.04
C THR A 35 -11.03 -20.03 -0.71
N LYS A 36 -10.26 -19.57 0.28
CA LYS A 36 -10.78 -19.22 1.62
C LYS A 36 -10.73 -17.73 1.88
N ILE A 37 -9.63 -17.09 1.46
CA ILE A 37 -9.39 -15.67 1.70
C ILE A 37 -8.87 -15.02 0.42
N LEU A 38 -9.43 -13.85 0.09
CA LEU A 38 -8.91 -12.95 -0.92
C LEU A 38 -8.31 -11.74 -0.21
N PHE A 39 -7.02 -11.47 -0.41
CA PHE A 39 -6.36 -10.27 0.07
C PHE A 39 -6.22 -9.25 -1.05
N LEU A 40 -6.68 -8.03 -0.81
CA LEU A 40 -6.53 -6.90 -1.72
C LEU A 40 -5.97 -5.70 -0.95
N ALA A 41 -4.79 -5.21 -1.35
CA ALA A 41 -4.29 -3.93 -0.88
C ALA A 41 -4.93 -2.79 -1.71
N ASN A 42 -5.61 -1.86 -1.03
CA ASN A 42 -6.31 -0.74 -1.67
C ASN A 42 -6.20 0.53 -0.81
N PRO A 43 -5.28 1.46 -1.12
CA PRO A 43 -4.35 1.50 -2.25
C PRO A 43 -3.28 0.40 -2.25
N ASN A 44 -2.85 0.03 -3.46
CA ASN A 44 -1.89 -1.03 -3.67
C ASN A 44 -0.44 -0.59 -3.38
N ASN A 45 0.34 -1.50 -2.84
CA ASN A 45 1.78 -1.36 -2.69
C ASN A 45 2.45 -2.52 -3.47
N PRO A 46 3.27 -2.25 -4.51
CA PRO A 46 4.11 -1.03 -4.66
C PRO A 46 3.63 0.01 -5.68
N THR A 47 2.49 -0.13 -6.29
CA THR A 47 2.09 0.68 -7.45
C THR A 47 1.44 2.01 -7.08
N GLY A 48 0.83 2.11 -5.89
CA GLY A 48 0.09 3.30 -5.47
C GLY A 48 -1.28 3.46 -6.14
N SER A 49 -1.68 2.51 -6.99
CA SER A 49 -2.99 2.48 -7.63
C SER A 49 -4.10 2.04 -6.66
N PHE A 50 -5.36 2.28 -7.01
CA PHE A 50 -6.49 1.79 -6.23
C PHE A 50 -7.65 1.34 -7.14
N LEU A 51 -8.52 0.51 -6.60
CA LEU A 51 -9.82 0.20 -7.16
C LEU A 51 -10.88 1.14 -6.56
N SER A 52 -11.76 1.67 -7.40
CA SER A 52 -12.90 2.47 -6.95
C SER A 52 -13.87 1.64 -6.10
N LEU A 53 -14.73 2.32 -5.34
CA LEU A 53 -15.78 1.65 -4.57
C LEU A 53 -16.67 0.76 -5.45
N ASN A 54 -16.96 1.18 -6.68
CA ASN A 54 -17.77 0.39 -7.60
C ASN A 54 -17.06 -0.92 -8.00
N GLU A 55 -15.76 -0.88 -8.25
CA GLU A 55 -14.97 -2.08 -8.54
C GLU A 55 -14.83 -2.98 -7.31
N LEU A 56 -14.72 -2.44 -6.11
CA LEU A 56 -14.74 -3.21 -4.86
C LEU A 56 -16.10 -3.92 -4.67
N LYS A 57 -17.21 -3.22 -4.93
CA LYS A 57 -18.56 -3.81 -4.91
C LYS A 57 -18.70 -4.92 -5.95
N ARG A 58 -18.20 -4.69 -7.18
CA ARG A 58 -18.21 -5.69 -8.26
C ARG A 58 -17.40 -6.94 -7.85
N LEU A 59 -16.22 -6.73 -7.29
CA LEU A 59 -15.39 -7.83 -6.79
C LEU A 59 -16.14 -8.63 -5.72
N ARG A 60 -16.67 -7.95 -4.67
CA ARG A 60 -17.40 -8.64 -3.58
C ARG A 60 -18.61 -9.40 -4.11
N ALA A 61 -19.39 -8.82 -5.00
CA ALA A 61 -20.58 -9.44 -5.57
C ALA A 61 -20.28 -10.69 -6.42
N GLY A 62 -19.09 -10.76 -7.01
CA GLY A 62 -18.64 -11.93 -7.78
C GLY A 62 -17.96 -13.02 -6.93
N LEU A 63 -17.66 -12.75 -5.66
CA LEU A 63 -17.06 -13.75 -4.76
C LEU A 63 -18.12 -14.66 -4.14
N PRO A 64 -17.87 -15.99 -4.06
CA PRO A 64 -18.72 -16.91 -3.29
C PRO A 64 -18.80 -16.52 -1.80
N ASP A 65 -19.90 -16.84 -1.15
CA ASP A 65 -20.15 -16.52 0.26
C ASP A 65 -19.14 -17.12 1.24
N HIS A 66 -18.48 -18.21 0.87
CA HIS A 66 -17.47 -18.84 1.72
C HIS A 66 -16.09 -18.16 1.65
N VAL A 67 -15.90 -17.17 0.79
CA VAL A 67 -14.62 -16.47 0.62
C VAL A 67 -14.63 -15.18 1.43
N LEU A 68 -13.72 -15.09 2.41
CA LEU A 68 -13.49 -13.86 3.17
C LEU A 68 -12.66 -12.88 2.34
N MET A 69 -13.17 -11.69 2.11
CA MET A 69 -12.45 -10.59 1.44
C MET A 69 -11.77 -9.71 2.47
N VAL A 70 -10.44 -9.59 2.41
CA VAL A 70 -9.64 -8.74 3.29
C VAL A 70 -9.12 -7.55 2.51
N LEU A 71 -9.57 -6.36 2.86
CA LEU A 71 -9.15 -5.08 2.29
C LEU A 71 -8.05 -4.48 3.18
N ASP A 72 -6.83 -4.42 2.66
CA ASP A 72 -5.72 -3.76 3.34
C ASP A 72 -5.70 -2.27 2.96
N GLY A 73 -6.28 -1.44 3.83
CA GLY A 73 -6.33 0.01 3.72
C GLY A 73 -5.15 0.74 4.37
N ALA A 74 -3.94 0.17 4.33
CA ALA A 74 -2.78 0.77 4.99
C ALA A 74 -2.43 2.18 4.51
N TYR A 75 -2.88 2.56 3.33
CA TYR A 75 -2.65 3.90 2.73
C TYR A 75 -3.94 4.68 2.50
N ALA A 76 -5.04 4.24 3.10
CA ALA A 76 -6.37 4.81 2.86
C ALA A 76 -6.48 6.30 3.20
N GLU A 77 -5.79 6.75 4.26
CA GLU A 77 -5.81 8.15 4.71
C GLU A 77 -5.15 9.13 3.72
N PHE A 78 -4.35 8.61 2.78
CA PHE A 78 -3.72 9.45 1.75
C PHE A 78 -4.60 9.69 0.52
N VAL A 79 -5.74 9.00 0.41
CA VAL A 79 -6.59 9.08 -0.79
C VAL A 79 -7.63 10.16 -0.65
N THR A 80 -7.62 11.10 -1.60
CA THR A 80 -8.57 12.23 -1.69
C THR A 80 -9.53 12.08 -2.86
N ALA A 81 -9.49 10.96 -3.61
CA ALA A 81 -10.37 10.69 -4.73
C ALA A 81 -11.80 10.39 -4.26
N ASP A 82 -12.80 11.02 -4.90
CA ASP A 82 -14.22 10.92 -4.52
C ASP A 82 -14.80 9.52 -4.70
N ASP A 83 -14.23 8.71 -5.60
CA ASP A 83 -14.68 7.35 -5.91
C ASP A 83 -13.95 6.27 -5.10
N TYR A 84 -13.06 6.67 -4.19
CA TYR A 84 -12.37 5.75 -3.29
C TYR A 84 -13.19 5.48 -2.01
N SER A 85 -13.12 4.25 -1.54
CA SER A 85 -13.55 3.87 -0.19
C SER A 85 -12.56 2.86 0.39
N PRO A 86 -12.27 2.90 1.70
CA PRO A 86 -11.53 1.84 2.38
C PRO A 86 -12.31 0.54 2.55
N GLY A 87 -13.62 0.53 2.23
CA GLY A 87 -14.49 -0.64 2.25
C GLY A 87 -15.42 -0.78 3.46
N VAL A 88 -15.63 0.30 4.22
CA VAL A 88 -16.56 0.30 5.38
C VAL A 88 -17.96 -0.17 4.96
N GLU A 89 -18.46 0.35 3.84
CA GLU A 89 -19.79 0.04 3.30
C GLU A 89 -19.93 -1.45 2.92
N LEU A 90 -18.81 -2.10 2.56
CA LEU A 90 -18.83 -3.52 2.25
C LEU A 90 -18.85 -4.38 3.50
N VAL A 91 -18.19 -3.94 4.59
CA VAL A 91 -18.27 -4.59 5.89
C VAL A 91 -19.68 -4.49 6.46
N ASP A 92 -20.29 -3.30 6.37
CA ASP A 92 -21.65 -3.04 6.87
C ASP A 92 -22.73 -3.82 6.08
N ALA A 93 -22.47 -4.08 4.80
CA ALA A 93 -23.41 -4.75 3.90
C ALA A 93 -23.34 -6.29 3.94
N GLY A 94 -22.29 -6.88 4.53
CA GLY A 94 -22.12 -8.34 4.49
C GLY A 94 -21.08 -8.89 5.46
N ASP A 95 -21.21 -10.18 5.76
CA ASP A 95 -20.44 -10.85 6.82
C ASP A 95 -19.03 -11.29 6.39
N ASN A 96 -18.71 -11.19 5.10
CA ASN A 96 -17.49 -11.76 4.52
C ASN A 96 -16.46 -10.73 4.10
N VAL A 97 -16.45 -9.54 4.71
CA VAL A 97 -15.48 -8.49 4.43
C VAL A 97 -14.79 -8.04 5.71
N VAL A 98 -13.49 -7.87 5.63
CA VAL A 98 -12.65 -7.29 6.69
C VAL A 98 -11.87 -6.13 6.09
N MET A 99 -11.92 -4.98 6.71
CA MET A 99 -11.06 -3.85 6.40
C MET A 99 -9.98 -3.71 7.46
N THR A 100 -8.72 -3.53 7.05
CA THR A 100 -7.61 -3.29 7.97
C THR A 100 -6.99 -1.92 7.78
N ARG A 101 -6.54 -1.32 8.87
CA ARG A 101 -5.89 0.00 8.92
C ARG A 101 -4.64 -0.04 9.80
N THR A 102 -3.78 0.95 9.66
CA THR A 102 -2.52 1.00 10.40
C THR A 102 -2.18 2.41 10.88
N PHE A 103 -1.55 2.50 12.04
CA PHE A 103 -0.92 3.73 12.51
C PHE A 103 0.50 3.93 11.97
N SER A 104 1.00 2.98 11.17
CA SER A 104 2.38 2.97 10.69
C SER A 104 2.67 3.96 9.55
N LYS A 105 1.63 4.57 8.95
CA LYS A 105 1.76 5.42 7.76
C LYS A 105 1.50 6.88 8.10
N ILE A 106 0.35 7.43 7.77
CA ILE A 106 0.05 8.87 7.96
C ILE A 106 0.25 9.35 9.39
N TYR A 107 -0.01 8.51 10.37
CA TYR A 107 0.16 8.83 11.79
C TYR A 107 1.61 8.80 12.28
N GLY A 108 2.59 8.40 11.44
CA GLY A 108 4.01 8.38 11.80
C GLY A 108 4.42 7.31 12.84
N LEU A 109 3.52 6.42 13.26
CA LEU A 109 3.74 5.47 14.37
C LEU A 109 4.23 4.09 13.93
N GLY A 110 5.05 3.99 12.87
CA GLY A 110 5.52 2.72 12.32
C GLY A 110 6.28 1.82 13.32
N GLY A 111 7.01 2.41 14.25
CA GLY A 111 7.76 1.68 15.29
C GLY A 111 6.90 1.16 16.44
N VAL A 112 5.72 1.71 16.65
CA VAL A 112 4.82 1.37 17.79
C VAL A 112 4.08 0.04 17.58
N ARG A 113 4.00 -0.44 16.34
CA ARG A 113 3.33 -1.69 15.95
C ARG A 113 1.85 -1.73 16.28
N LEU A 114 1.10 -0.70 15.85
CA LEU A 114 -0.33 -0.55 16.07
C LEU A 114 -1.09 -0.55 14.74
N GLY A 115 -2.21 -1.24 14.72
CA GLY A 115 -3.19 -1.27 13.65
C GLY A 115 -4.52 -1.77 14.18
N TRP A 116 -5.55 -1.73 13.36
CA TRP A 116 -6.89 -2.17 13.71
C TRP A 116 -7.61 -2.74 12.49
N SER A 117 -8.65 -3.48 12.74
CA SER A 117 -9.56 -3.96 11.70
C SER A 117 -10.99 -3.62 12.03
N TYR A 118 -11.77 -3.36 10.99
CA TYR A 118 -13.23 -3.30 11.05
C TYR A 118 -13.77 -4.53 10.34
N CYS A 119 -14.54 -5.34 11.05
CA CYS A 119 -14.99 -6.64 10.57
C CYS A 119 -16.27 -7.08 11.28
N PRO A 120 -17.00 -8.08 10.74
CA PRO A 120 -18.14 -8.68 11.41
C PRO A 120 -17.80 -9.24 12.80
N PRO A 121 -18.75 -9.26 13.75
CA PRO A 121 -18.53 -9.75 15.12
C PRO A 121 -17.94 -11.18 15.19
N GLU A 122 -18.35 -12.06 14.29
CA GLU A 122 -17.88 -13.45 14.23
C GLU A 122 -16.39 -13.52 13.89
N VAL A 123 -15.92 -12.67 12.97
CA VAL A 123 -14.50 -12.57 12.62
C VAL A 123 -13.71 -11.96 13.79
N ALA A 124 -14.25 -10.94 14.44
CA ALA A 124 -13.63 -10.33 15.61
C ALA A 124 -13.48 -11.32 16.76
N ASP A 125 -14.49 -12.17 17.00
CA ASP A 125 -14.44 -13.25 18.01
C ASP A 125 -13.33 -14.25 17.70
N VAL A 126 -13.22 -14.72 16.45
CA VAL A 126 -12.13 -15.61 16.03
C VAL A 126 -10.76 -14.98 16.26
N LEU A 127 -10.59 -13.72 15.86
CA LEU A 127 -9.33 -12.99 16.06
C LEU A 127 -9.00 -12.85 17.56
N ASN A 128 -9.99 -12.58 18.42
CA ASN A 128 -9.80 -12.48 19.86
C ASN A 128 -9.38 -13.80 20.50
N ARG A 129 -9.83 -14.94 19.97
CA ARG A 129 -9.46 -16.27 20.48
C ARG A 129 -8.03 -16.67 20.13
N ILE A 130 -7.48 -16.17 19.01
CA ILE A 130 -6.16 -16.59 18.49
C ILE A 130 -5.05 -15.55 18.70
N ARG A 131 -5.38 -14.30 19.00
CA ARG A 131 -4.36 -13.26 19.25
C ARG A 131 -3.56 -13.58 20.51
N ASN A 132 -2.29 -13.21 20.52
CA ASN A 132 -1.47 -13.33 21.70
C ASN A 132 -1.99 -12.45 22.85
N PRO A 133 -1.92 -12.88 24.10
CA PRO A 133 -2.16 -12.02 25.25
C PRO A 133 -1.26 -10.77 25.18
N PHE A 134 -1.85 -9.62 25.54
CA PHE A 134 -1.12 -8.33 25.56
C PHE A 134 -0.45 -7.96 24.22
N ASN A 135 -1.07 -8.36 23.09
CA ASN A 135 -0.54 -8.14 21.74
C ASN A 135 -0.35 -6.65 21.37
N VAL A 136 -0.99 -5.72 22.07
CA VAL A 136 -0.81 -4.28 21.95
C VAL A 136 -0.32 -3.70 23.26
N SER A 137 0.86 -3.06 23.27
CA SER A 137 1.44 -2.49 24.49
C SER A 137 0.65 -1.26 24.97
N ALA A 138 0.72 -0.94 26.26
CA ALA A 138 0.10 0.25 26.82
C ALA A 138 0.62 1.55 26.14
N ILE A 139 1.92 1.58 25.80
CA ILE A 139 2.54 2.70 25.07
C ILE A 139 1.89 2.85 23.67
N ALA A 140 1.69 1.74 22.97
CA ALA A 140 1.06 1.75 21.65
C ALA A 140 -0.39 2.25 21.72
N GLN A 141 -1.14 1.83 22.74
CA GLN A 141 -2.53 2.29 22.95
C GLN A 141 -2.57 3.80 23.21
N ALA A 142 -1.75 4.30 24.14
CA ALA A 142 -1.68 5.73 24.45
C ALA A 142 -1.25 6.57 23.24
N ALA A 143 -0.23 6.12 22.51
CA ALA A 143 0.23 6.81 21.30
C ALA A 143 -0.84 6.82 20.20
N GLY A 144 -1.57 5.72 20.02
CA GLY A 144 -2.65 5.63 19.04
C GLY A 144 -3.81 6.57 19.35
N LEU A 145 -4.23 6.66 20.62
CA LEU A 145 -5.27 7.59 21.04
C LEU A 145 -4.86 9.04 20.79
N ALA A 146 -3.66 9.43 21.21
CA ALA A 146 -3.13 10.77 20.98
C ALA A 146 -3.03 11.11 19.47
N ALA A 147 -2.62 10.15 18.65
CA ALA A 147 -2.52 10.35 17.19
C ALA A 147 -3.89 10.55 16.52
N LEU A 148 -4.96 9.93 17.02
CA LEU A 148 -6.32 10.13 16.50
C LEU A 148 -6.86 11.52 16.84
N GLU A 149 -6.43 12.09 17.95
CA GLU A 149 -6.82 13.43 18.38
C GLU A 149 -6.06 14.54 17.64
N ASP A 150 -4.84 14.26 17.14
CA ASP A 150 -4.02 15.21 16.40
C ASP A 150 -4.42 15.30 14.92
N THR A 151 -5.62 15.79 14.68
CA THR A 151 -6.15 15.96 13.32
C THR A 151 -5.37 17.00 12.51
N ALA A 152 -4.74 17.97 13.17
CA ALA A 152 -3.91 18.99 12.51
C ALA A 152 -2.64 18.36 11.92
N PHE A 153 -1.98 17.45 12.63
CA PHE A 153 -0.85 16.69 12.09
C PHE A 153 -1.26 15.88 10.86
N VAL A 154 -2.37 15.14 10.95
CA VAL A 154 -2.86 14.31 9.83
C VAL A 154 -3.16 15.16 8.59
N ALA A 155 -3.86 16.30 8.77
CA ALA A 155 -4.18 17.21 7.67
C ALA A 155 -2.90 17.79 7.02
N LYS A 156 -1.93 18.20 7.85
CA LYS A 156 -0.65 18.68 7.35
C LYS A 156 0.13 17.58 6.60
N ALA A 157 0.23 16.38 7.16
CA ALA A 157 0.91 15.25 6.55
C ALA A 157 0.31 14.87 5.19
N LEU A 158 -1.04 14.94 5.06
CA LEU A 158 -1.73 14.72 3.79
C LEU A 158 -1.37 15.78 2.76
N THR A 159 -1.48 17.06 3.11
CA THR A 159 -1.17 18.19 2.21
C THR A 159 0.28 18.19 1.76
N ASP A 160 1.22 17.98 2.67
CA ASP A 160 2.65 17.89 2.36
C ASP A 160 2.93 16.72 1.41
N ASN A 161 2.35 15.56 1.69
CA ASN A 161 2.50 14.37 0.84
C ASN A 161 1.97 14.62 -0.58
N GLU A 162 0.79 15.19 -0.74
CA GLU A 162 0.20 15.50 -2.06
C GLU A 162 1.09 16.46 -2.84
N THR A 163 1.53 17.55 -2.20
CA THR A 163 2.38 18.57 -2.80
C THR A 163 3.72 17.98 -3.25
N LEU A 164 4.40 17.26 -2.35
CA LEU A 164 5.72 16.71 -2.63
C LEU A 164 5.67 15.52 -3.59
N ARG A 165 4.60 14.72 -3.55
CA ARG A 165 4.39 13.64 -4.53
C ARG A 165 4.20 14.19 -5.92
N ALA A 166 3.38 15.23 -6.09
CA ALA A 166 3.17 15.88 -7.38
C ALA A 166 4.46 16.48 -7.92
N TRP A 167 5.17 17.25 -7.08
CA TRP A 167 6.46 17.87 -7.43
C TRP A 167 7.51 16.82 -7.82
N THR A 168 7.65 15.76 -7.03
CA THR A 168 8.61 14.67 -7.31
C THR A 168 8.28 13.98 -8.62
N THR A 169 6.99 13.66 -8.86
CA THR A 169 6.52 13.04 -10.10
C THR A 169 6.88 13.90 -11.31
N GLU A 170 6.63 15.22 -11.24
CA GLU A 170 6.96 16.16 -12.31
C GLU A 170 8.46 16.14 -12.61
N LYS A 171 9.32 16.25 -11.58
CA LYS A 171 10.78 16.26 -11.73
C LYS A 171 11.30 14.98 -12.38
N LEU A 172 10.86 13.82 -11.86
CA LEU A 172 11.31 12.52 -12.37
C LEU A 172 10.82 12.24 -13.80
N THR A 173 9.60 12.67 -14.11
CA THR A 173 9.09 12.61 -15.50
C THR A 173 9.89 13.51 -16.43
N GLY A 174 10.33 14.67 -15.95
CA GLY A 174 11.22 15.58 -16.69
C GLY A 174 12.59 14.97 -17.03
N PHE A 175 13.05 13.98 -16.30
CA PHE A 175 14.26 13.20 -16.61
C PHE A 175 13.99 12.04 -17.61
N GLY A 176 12.78 11.92 -18.14
CA GLY A 176 12.39 10.84 -19.05
C GLY A 176 12.00 9.54 -18.36
N LEU A 177 11.90 9.53 -17.02
CA LEU A 177 11.46 8.36 -16.25
C LEU A 177 9.93 8.22 -16.29
N SER A 178 9.45 6.99 -16.31
CA SER A 178 8.02 6.69 -16.22
C SER A 178 7.59 6.59 -14.75
N VAL A 179 6.68 7.46 -14.33
CA VAL A 179 6.14 7.50 -12.96
C VAL A 179 4.62 7.34 -13.02
N PRO A 180 4.10 6.13 -12.86
CA PRO A 180 2.66 5.88 -12.83
C PRO A 180 1.96 6.66 -11.70
N PRO A 181 0.67 7.04 -11.88
CA PRO A 181 -0.10 7.72 -10.84
C PRO A 181 -0.11 6.92 -9.53
N SER A 182 0.10 7.62 -8.42
CA SER A 182 0.04 7.05 -7.07
C SER A 182 -0.81 7.94 -6.17
N VAL A 183 -1.63 7.31 -5.32
CA VAL A 183 -2.38 7.99 -4.25
C VAL A 183 -1.78 7.75 -2.86
N ALA A 184 -0.68 6.98 -2.77
CA ALA A 184 0.00 6.65 -1.52
C ALA A 184 1.07 7.69 -1.13
N ASN A 185 1.82 7.40 -0.08
CA ASN A 185 2.99 8.21 0.31
C ASN A 185 4.29 7.72 -0.34
N PHE A 186 4.20 7.22 -1.55
CA PHE A 186 5.34 6.81 -2.38
C PHE A 186 4.97 6.88 -3.85
N VAL A 187 5.97 6.87 -4.69
CA VAL A 187 5.85 6.71 -6.15
C VAL A 187 6.62 5.47 -6.59
N LEU A 188 6.10 4.82 -7.64
CA LEU A 188 6.83 3.81 -8.40
C LEU A 188 7.51 4.49 -9.57
N VAL A 189 8.81 4.30 -9.72
CA VAL A 189 9.60 4.92 -10.79
C VAL A 189 10.19 3.82 -11.65
N ARG A 190 9.93 3.85 -12.95
CA ARG A 190 10.44 2.89 -13.91
C ARG A 190 11.61 3.49 -14.66
N PHE A 191 12.68 2.73 -14.71
CA PHE A 191 13.94 3.07 -15.34
C PHE A 191 14.09 2.37 -16.71
N PRO A 192 14.94 2.89 -17.60
CA PRO A 192 15.34 2.17 -18.79
C PRO A 192 15.90 0.77 -18.47
N LEU A 193 15.97 -0.08 -19.49
CA LEU A 193 16.53 -1.44 -19.35
C LEU A 193 18.02 -1.51 -19.72
N ASP A 194 18.62 -0.39 -20.15
CA ASP A 194 20.05 -0.36 -20.44
C ASP A 194 20.89 -0.50 -19.15
N GLU A 195 22.11 -1.00 -19.29
CA GLU A 195 22.97 -1.32 -18.13
C GLU A 195 23.43 -0.06 -17.37
N ALA A 196 23.54 1.09 -18.03
CA ALA A 196 24.06 2.32 -17.42
C ALA A 196 23.04 3.04 -16.56
N GLN A 197 21.76 3.04 -16.97
CA GLN A 197 20.70 3.86 -16.35
C GLN A 197 19.52 3.01 -15.85
N ASN A 198 19.69 1.70 -15.62
CA ASN A 198 18.64 0.84 -15.09
C ASN A 198 18.39 1.06 -13.59
N ALA A 199 17.32 0.44 -13.07
CA ALA A 199 16.92 0.56 -11.67
C ALA A 199 17.99 0.05 -10.68
N GLU A 200 18.81 -0.93 -11.08
CA GLU A 200 19.89 -1.46 -10.24
C GLU A 200 21.03 -0.46 -10.10
N ALA A 201 21.47 0.11 -11.22
CA ALA A 201 22.49 1.15 -11.25
C ALA A 201 22.03 2.40 -10.48
N ALA A 202 20.76 2.82 -10.67
CA ALA A 202 20.16 3.93 -9.94
C ALA A 202 20.13 3.69 -8.42
N ASP A 203 19.73 2.48 -7.98
CA ASP A 203 19.73 2.11 -6.55
C ASP A 203 21.16 2.16 -5.96
N ALA A 204 22.16 1.63 -6.70
CA ALA A 204 23.56 1.68 -6.27
C ALA A 204 24.10 3.11 -6.19
N PHE A 205 23.77 3.93 -7.18
CA PHE A 205 24.17 5.34 -7.20
C PHE A 205 23.54 6.14 -6.05
N LEU A 206 22.21 6.00 -5.82
CA LEU A 206 21.53 6.65 -4.72
C LEU A 206 22.11 6.26 -3.36
N LYS A 207 22.41 4.98 -3.15
CA LYS A 207 23.10 4.51 -1.94
C LYS A 207 24.46 5.14 -1.74
N SER A 208 25.24 5.37 -2.80
CA SER A 208 26.52 6.08 -2.71
C SER A 208 26.38 7.52 -2.24
N LYS A 209 25.22 8.14 -2.46
CA LYS A 209 24.83 9.47 -1.98
C LYS A 209 24.13 9.44 -0.60
N GLY A 210 24.02 8.26 0.05
CA GLY A 210 23.33 8.10 1.34
C GLY A 210 21.80 8.03 1.23
N ILE A 211 21.25 7.89 0.02
CA ILE A 211 19.80 7.84 -0.23
C ILE A 211 19.38 6.38 -0.42
N ILE A 212 18.46 5.91 0.42
CA ILE A 212 17.99 4.52 0.40
C ILE A 212 16.55 4.47 -0.12
N VAL A 213 16.39 3.85 -1.29
CA VAL A 213 15.11 3.57 -1.92
C VAL A 213 14.83 2.06 -1.95
N ARG A 214 13.68 1.63 -2.44
CA ARG A 214 13.34 0.21 -2.43
C ARG A 214 13.30 -0.37 -3.85
N ARG A 215 14.13 -1.38 -4.13
CA ARG A 215 14.05 -2.19 -5.35
C ARG A 215 12.81 -3.06 -5.37
N MET A 216 12.17 -3.16 -6.55
CA MET A 216 10.90 -3.85 -6.74
C MET A 216 11.02 -5.21 -7.46
N GLY A 217 12.23 -5.73 -7.66
CA GLY A 217 12.45 -7.04 -8.30
C GLY A 217 11.69 -8.19 -7.62
N GLY A 218 11.60 -8.20 -6.28
CA GLY A 218 10.83 -9.19 -5.52
C GLY A 218 9.31 -9.14 -5.75
N TYR A 219 8.81 -8.08 -6.38
CA TYR A 219 7.40 -7.89 -6.79
C TYR A 219 7.18 -8.14 -8.29
N GLY A 220 8.21 -8.61 -9.02
CA GLY A 220 8.12 -8.80 -10.45
C GLY A 220 8.32 -7.54 -11.30
N LEU A 221 8.85 -6.47 -10.69
CA LEU A 221 9.11 -5.17 -11.31
C LEU A 221 10.61 -4.82 -11.20
N PRO A 222 11.50 -5.59 -11.89
CA PRO A 222 12.95 -5.42 -11.76
C PRO A 222 13.46 -4.08 -12.31
N ASP A 223 12.71 -3.47 -13.22
CA ASP A 223 12.96 -2.16 -13.82
C ASP A 223 12.54 -0.97 -12.93
N SER A 224 12.10 -1.22 -11.72
CA SER A 224 11.44 -0.20 -10.91
C SER A 224 12.06 -0.02 -9.53
N LEU A 225 12.02 1.23 -9.06
CA LEU A 225 12.28 1.62 -7.67
C LEU A 225 11.01 2.21 -7.06
N ARG A 226 10.70 1.86 -5.81
CA ARG A 226 9.68 2.56 -5.04
C ARG A 226 10.35 3.58 -4.13
N ILE A 227 9.95 4.84 -4.28
CA ILE A 227 10.47 5.99 -3.56
C ILE A 227 9.40 6.49 -2.62
N SER A 228 9.65 6.48 -1.31
CA SER A 228 8.76 7.08 -0.33
C SER A 228 8.86 8.60 -0.40
N ILE A 229 7.73 9.29 -0.26
CA ILE A 229 7.70 10.74 -0.16
C ILE A 229 8.12 11.12 1.27
N GLY A 230 9.19 11.86 1.37
CA GLY A 230 9.74 12.40 2.61
C GLY A 230 9.42 13.90 2.77
N VAL A 231 10.26 14.61 3.52
CA VAL A 231 10.20 16.08 3.63
C VAL A 231 10.89 16.76 2.43
N GLN A 232 10.67 18.06 2.26
CA GLN A 232 11.18 18.82 1.09
C GLN A 232 12.67 18.63 0.84
N ASP A 233 13.50 18.74 1.89
CA ASP A 233 14.95 18.62 1.75
C ASP A 233 15.38 17.22 1.28
N GLU A 234 14.72 16.17 1.79
CA GLU A 234 14.97 14.79 1.37
C GLU A 234 14.59 14.57 -0.10
N MET A 235 13.44 15.11 -0.50
CA MET A 235 12.97 14.98 -1.88
C MET A 235 13.82 15.81 -2.85
N THR A 236 14.33 16.96 -2.41
CA THR A 236 15.29 17.77 -3.20
C THR A 236 16.59 17.00 -3.38
N ALA A 237 17.17 16.45 -2.32
CA ALA A 237 18.39 15.65 -2.41
C ALA A 237 18.24 14.44 -3.34
N LEU A 238 17.08 13.76 -3.30
CA LEU A 238 16.76 12.66 -4.20
C LEU A 238 16.72 13.12 -5.67
N VAL A 239 16.01 14.21 -5.95
CA VAL A 239 15.83 14.73 -7.31
C VAL A 239 17.18 15.19 -7.88
N ASP A 240 18.03 15.88 -7.09
CA ASP A 240 19.35 16.33 -7.50
C ASP A 240 20.26 15.13 -7.83
N ALA A 241 20.24 14.09 -6.97
CA ALA A 241 21.01 12.87 -7.21
C ALA A 241 20.55 12.14 -8.47
N LEU A 242 19.23 12.03 -8.71
CA LEU A 242 18.72 11.39 -9.93
C LEU A 242 18.96 12.26 -11.18
N SER A 243 18.97 13.58 -11.07
CA SER A 243 19.38 14.46 -12.16
C SER A 243 20.83 14.24 -12.58
N GLU A 244 21.74 14.08 -11.60
CA GLU A 244 23.16 13.73 -11.86
C GLU A 244 23.29 12.34 -12.50
N PHE A 245 22.51 11.38 -12.03
CA PHE A 245 22.53 9.99 -12.53
C PHE A 245 22.01 9.86 -13.97
N MET A 246 21.00 10.64 -14.33
CA MET A 246 20.35 10.59 -15.65
C MET A 246 21.03 11.49 -16.71
N SER A 247 22.01 12.33 -16.31
CA SER A 247 22.80 13.17 -17.22
C SER A 247 23.86 12.37 -17.96
#